data_708d86cd7a9db5b3d10813f23e21fb11
#
_entry.id   708d86cd7a9db5b3d10813f23e21fb11
#
_cell.length_a   1.000
_cell.length_b   1.000
_cell.length_c   1.000
_cell.angle_alpha   90.00
_cell.angle_beta   90.00
_cell.angle_gamma   90.00
#
_symmetry.space_group_name_H-M   'P 1'
#
loop_
_entity.id
_entity.type
_entity.pdbx_description
1 polymer ?
#
loop_
_entity_poly.entity_id
_entity_poly.type
_entity_poly.pdbx_seq_one_letter_code
_entity_poly.pdbx_strand_id
1 'polypeptide(L)'
;RYISQFAEISSDEKAKAEQLAEEGKTPLYFCKGNKLLGIIAVADIIKEDGKQAVNELKNMGVRVVMLTGDNEKTAKAVAKNADIDEVVAGVLPDGKEKNVKELKKYGKVAMVGDGINDAPALTSADLGIAIGAGTDVAIDAADVVLVKSRLADVPATIRLGRVTLRNIHENLFWAFIYNVIGIPLAMGAFVNLFGWQLNPMFGAAAMSLSSFCVVTNALRLNFCLLYTSP
;
A
#
# COMPACT_ATOMS: atom_id res chain seq x y z
N ARG A 1 -30.82 -11.03 6.84
CA ARG A 1 -31.07 -12.49 6.97
C ARG A 1 -31.52 -12.91 8.38
N TYR A 2 -30.94 -12.38 9.47
CA TYR A 2 -31.29 -12.77 10.84
C TYR A 2 -32.72 -12.27 11.22
N ILE A 3 -33.00 -11.02 10.93
CA ILE A 3 -34.30 -10.37 11.33
C ILE A 3 -35.51 -10.92 10.54
N SER A 4 -35.32 -11.35 9.30
CA SER A 4 -36.40 -11.97 8.51
C SER A 4 -36.91 -13.31 9.07
N GLN A 5 -36.22 -13.87 10.08
CA GLN A 5 -36.69 -15.05 10.83
C GLN A 5 -37.67 -14.67 11.97
N PHE A 6 -37.66 -13.40 12.39
CA PHE A 6 -38.37 -12.93 13.59
C PHE A 6 -39.44 -11.87 13.29
N ALA A 7 -39.28 -11.12 12.19
CA ALA A 7 -40.21 -10.05 11.82
C ALA A 7 -40.52 -10.08 10.33
N GLU A 8 -41.77 -9.84 9.97
CA GLU A 8 -42.18 -9.62 8.59
C GLU A 8 -41.73 -8.23 8.15
N ILE A 9 -40.92 -8.20 7.08
CA ILE A 9 -40.46 -6.96 6.47
C ILE A 9 -41.30 -6.75 5.21
N SER A 10 -42.03 -5.62 5.15
CA SER A 10 -42.86 -5.29 4.00
C SER A 10 -42.02 -5.05 2.73
N SER A 11 -42.69 -5.13 1.57
CA SER A 11 -42.03 -4.87 0.28
C SER A 11 -41.50 -3.44 0.19
N ASP A 12 -42.20 -2.46 0.74
CA ASP A 12 -41.80 -1.05 0.74
C ASP A 12 -40.57 -0.79 1.61
N GLU A 13 -40.46 -1.48 2.75
CA GLU A 13 -39.31 -1.39 3.65
C GLU A 13 -38.05 -2.03 3.02
N LYS A 14 -38.23 -3.14 2.29
CA LYS A 14 -37.17 -3.75 1.50
C LYS A 14 -36.69 -2.83 0.40
N ALA A 15 -37.59 -2.24 -0.38
CA ALA A 15 -37.30 -1.31 -1.43
C ALA A 15 -36.53 -0.08 -0.90
N LYS A 16 -36.96 0.45 0.26
CA LYS A 16 -36.27 1.57 0.90
C LYS A 16 -34.86 1.22 1.39
N ALA A 17 -34.68 0.01 1.92
CA ALA A 17 -33.36 -0.47 2.31
C ALA A 17 -32.45 -0.70 1.10
N GLU A 18 -33.00 -1.19 -0.01
CA GLU A 18 -32.26 -1.35 -1.26
C GLU A 18 -31.81 -0.01 -1.84
N GLN A 19 -32.69 0.99 -1.84
CA GLN A 19 -32.37 2.35 -2.26
C GLN A 19 -31.22 2.94 -1.39
N LEU A 20 -31.29 2.78 -0.08
CA LEU A 20 -30.23 3.22 0.84
C LEU A 20 -28.90 2.51 0.58
N ALA A 21 -28.94 1.22 0.23
CA ALA A 21 -27.73 0.46 -0.12
C ALA A 21 -27.14 0.92 -1.46
N GLU A 22 -27.97 1.28 -2.44
CA GLU A 22 -27.54 1.87 -3.72
C GLU A 22 -26.90 3.26 -3.55
N GLU A 23 -27.29 3.99 -2.49
CA GLU A 23 -26.64 5.24 -2.08
C GLU A 23 -25.31 5.03 -1.31
N GLY A 24 -24.83 3.79 -1.18
CA GLY A 24 -23.58 3.46 -0.45
C GLY A 24 -23.75 3.40 1.07
N LYS A 25 -25.01 3.31 1.58
CA LYS A 25 -25.29 3.21 3.00
C LYS A 25 -25.57 1.77 3.39
N THR A 26 -25.19 1.36 4.61
CA THR A 26 -25.53 0.03 5.15
C THR A 26 -26.82 0.11 5.95
N PRO A 27 -27.93 -0.46 5.46
CA PRO A 27 -29.20 -0.44 6.18
C PRO A 27 -29.22 -1.47 7.30
N LEU A 28 -29.48 -1.02 8.53
CA LEU A 28 -29.67 -1.82 9.72
C LEU A 28 -31.14 -1.81 10.11
N TYR A 29 -31.74 -3.00 10.26
CA TYR A 29 -33.13 -3.15 10.64
C TYR A 29 -33.24 -3.28 12.17
N PHE A 30 -34.17 -2.57 12.76
CA PHE A 30 -34.46 -2.62 14.18
C PHE A 30 -35.86 -3.17 14.42
N CYS A 31 -35.95 -4.22 15.21
CA CYS A 31 -37.23 -4.82 15.55
C CYS A 31 -37.41 -5.00 17.07
N LYS A 32 -38.67 -5.03 17.53
CA LYS A 32 -39.07 -5.40 18.89
C LYS A 32 -40.10 -6.53 18.80
N GLY A 33 -39.68 -7.71 19.24
CA GLY A 33 -40.44 -8.94 18.98
C GLY A 33 -40.61 -9.17 17.48
N ASN A 34 -41.81 -9.40 17.00
CA ASN A 34 -42.12 -9.62 15.59
C ASN A 34 -42.41 -8.33 14.79
N LYS A 35 -42.29 -7.15 15.42
CA LYS A 35 -42.59 -5.87 14.76
C LYS A 35 -41.30 -5.13 14.37
N LEU A 36 -41.17 -4.77 13.09
CA LEU A 36 -40.12 -3.85 12.64
C LEU A 36 -40.40 -2.44 13.19
N LEU A 37 -39.43 -1.83 13.83
CA LEU A 37 -39.51 -0.47 14.38
C LEU A 37 -39.00 0.57 13.37
N GLY A 38 -38.03 0.19 12.55
CA GLY A 38 -37.44 1.08 11.54
C GLY A 38 -36.14 0.57 10.97
N ILE A 39 -35.61 1.39 10.05
CA ILE A 39 -34.31 1.16 9.38
C ILE A 39 -33.43 2.35 9.71
N ILE A 40 -32.23 2.08 10.21
CA ILE A 40 -31.17 3.07 10.38
C ILE A 40 -30.12 2.78 9.31
N ALA A 41 -29.79 3.76 8.48
CA ALA A 41 -28.75 3.65 7.49
C ALA A 41 -27.45 4.27 8.02
N VAL A 42 -26.41 3.45 8.08
CA VAL A 42 -25.05 3.89 8.42
C VAL A 42 -24.29 4.12 7.12
N ALA A 43 -23.71 5.30 6.98
CA ALA A 43 -22.85 5.63 5.85
C ALA A 43 -21.42 5.82 6.34
N ASP A 44 -20.50 5.08 5.76
CA ASP A 44 -19.08 5.41 5.89
C ASP A 44 -18.76 6.56 4.94
N ILE A 45 -18.21 7.63 5.50
CA ILE A 45 -17.74 8.75 4.69
C ILE A 45 -16.36 8.38 4.14
N ILE A 46 -16.26 8.24 2.83
CA ILE A 46 -14.97 8.09 2.17
C ILE A 46 -14.14 9.33 2.51
N LYS A 47 -12.96 9.12 3.11
CA LYS A 47 -12.04 10.22 3.38
C LYS A 47 -11.69 10.92 2.07
N GLU A 48 -11.63 12.24 2.08
CA GLU A 48 -11.33 13.04 0.86
C GLU A 48 -10.02 12.63 0.20
N ASP A 49 -9.02 12.24 1.00
CA ASP A 49 -7.73 11.75 0.54
C ASP A 49 -7.79 10.34 -0.10
N GLY A 50 -8.87 9.58 0.10
CA GLY A 50 -9.02 8.23 -0.43
C GLY A 50 -9.04 8.16 -1.94
N LYS A 51 -9.86 9.00 -2.58
CA LYS A 51 -9.94 9.06 -4.05
C LYS A 51 -8.62 9.53 -4.68
N GLN A 52 -7.99 10.53 -4.07
CA GLN A 52 -6.69 11.01 -4.54
C GLN A 52 -5.61 9.92 -4.43
N ALA A 53 -5.56 9.19 -3.31
CA ALA A 53 -4.63 8.09 -3.11
C ALA A 53 -4.82 6.97 -4.14
N VAL A 54 -6.07 6.59 -4.44
CA VAL A 54 -6.39 5.58 -5.46
C VAL A 54 -5.90 6.03 -6.83
N ASN A 55 -6.17 7.27 -7.21
CA ASN A 55 -5.73 7.82 -8.50
C ASN A 55 -4.20 7.87 -8.61
N GLU A 56 -3.49 8.26 -7.54
CA GLU A 56 -2.03 8.21 -7.51
C GLU A 56 -1.50 6.79 -7.71
N LEU A 57 -2.07 5.80 -7.01
CA LEU A 57 -1.68 4.40 -7.16
C LEU A 57 -1.89 3.91 -8.60
N LYS A 58 -3.05 4.22 -9.21
CA LYS A 58 -3.34 3.90 -10.61
C LYS A 58 -2.32 4.55 -11.56
N ASN A 59 -1.98 5.83 -11.35
CA ASN A 59 -0.96 6.54 -12.13
C ASN A 59 0.44 5.94 -11.99
N MET A 60 0.72 5.28 -10.85
CA MET A 60 1.96 4.53 -10.62
C MET A 60 1.96 3.13 -11.25
N GLY A 61 0.89 2.76 -11.97
CA GLY A 61 0.68 1.43 -12.57
C GLY A 61 0.31 0.35 -11.56
N VAL A 62 -0.22 0.72 -10.40
CA VAL A 62 -0.67 -0.23 -9.37
C VAL A 62 -2.16 -0.49 -9.56
N ARG A 63 -2.54 -1.75 -9.69
CA ARG A 63 -3.93 -2.20 -9.70
C ARG A 63 -4.48 -2.10 -8.29
N VAL A 64 -5.62 -1.43 -8.11
CA VAL A 64 -6.25 -1.23 -6.81
C VAL A 64 -7.48 -2.10 -6.69
N VAL A 65 -7.56 -2.92 -5.63
CA VAL A 65 -8.68 -3.84 -5.35
C VAL A 65 -9.21 -3.53 -3.95
N MET A 66 -10.50 -3.35 -3.81
CA MET A 66 -11.17 -3.17 -2.51
C MET A 66 -11.67 -4.51 -1.98
N LEU A 67 -11.22 -4.89 -0.77
CA LEU A 67 -11.72 -6.04 -0.03
C LEU A 67 -12.59 -5.55 1.13
N THR A 68 -13.87 -5.91 1.14
CA THR A 68 -14.79 -5.47 2.20
C THR A 68 -15.73 -6.58 2.64
N GLY A 69 -16.13 -6.53 3.91
CA GLY A 69 -17.20 -7.38 4.46
C GLY A 69 -18.61 -6.90 4.13
N ASP A 70 -18.75 -5.72 3.54
CA ASP A 70 -20.03 -5.13 3.17
C ASP A 70 -20.74 -5.93 2.07
N ASN A 71 -22.04 -5.71 1.94
CA ASN A 71 -22.80 -6.28 0.85
C ASN A 71 -22.35 -5.70 -0.51
N GLU A 72 -22.58 -6.46 -1.56
CA GLU A 72 -22.11 -6.14 -2.91
C GLU A 72 -22.62 -4.79 -3.43
N LYS A 73 -23.86 -4.41 -3.13
CA LYS A 73 -24.45 -3.13 -3.57
C LYS A 73 -23.75 -1.93 -2.93
N THR A 74 -23.59 -1.98 -1.60
CA THR A 74 -22.86 -0.93 -0.85
C THR A 74 -21.41 -0.84 -1.29
N ALA A 75 -20.74 -1.99 -1.39
CA ALA A 75 -19.35 -2.07 -1.80
C ALA A 75 -19.10 -1.47 -3.20
N LYS A 76 -19.96 -1.75 -4.16
CA LYS A 76 -19.90 -1.16 -5.52
C LYS A 76 -20.13 0.35 -5.51
N ALA A 77 -21.07 0.84 -4.68
CA ALA A 77 -21.32 2.27 -4.57
C ALA A 77 -20.10 3.01 -3.95
N VAL A 78 -19.52 2.46 -2.90
CA VAL A 78 -18.30 3.01 -2.28
C VAL A 78 -17.14 2.99 -3.26
N ALA A 79 -16.91 1.88 -3.97
CA ALA A 79 -15.83 1.76 -4.94
C ALA A 79 -15.96 2.77 -6.08
N LYS A 80 -17.16 2.96 -6.61
CA LYS A 80 -17.45 3.96 -7.64
C LYS A 80 -17.10 5.38 -7.17
N ASN A 81 -17.43 5.70 -5.92
CA ASN A 81 -17.11 7.00 -5.33
C ASN A 81 -15.60 7.19 -5.12
N ALA A 82 -14.89 6.10 -4.78
CA ALA A 82 -13.44 6.08 -4.58
C ALA A 82 -12.64 5.89 -5.88
N ASP A 83 -13.32 5.71 -7.02
CA ASP A 83 -12.71 5.41 -8.32
C ASP A 83 -11.94 4.07 -8.33
N ILE A 84 -12.46 3.07 -7.66
CA ILE A 84 -11.89 1.71 -7.62
C ILE A 84 -12.67 0.81 -8.58
N ASP A 85 -11.96 0.14 -9.50
CA ASP A 85 -12.59 -0.67 -10.56
C ASP A 85 -12.92 -2.08 -10.09
N GLU A 86 -12.19 -2.61 -9.11
CA GLU A 86 -12.32 -3.97 -8.65
C GLU A 86 -12.70 -4.06 -7.18
N VAL A 87 -13.75 -4.84 -6.92
CA VAL A 87 -14.31 -5.01 -5.57
C VAL A 87 -14.57 -6.48 -5.29
N VAL A 88 -14.09 -6.94 -4.15
CA VAL A 88 -14.46 -8.23 -3.57
C VAL A 88 -15.27 -7.95 -2.30
N ALA A 89 -16.58 -8.12 -2.41
CA ALA A 89 -17.54 -7.82 -1.36
C ALA A 89 -17.93 -9.07 -0.55
N GLY A 90 -18.48 -8.86 0.64
CA GLY A 90 -18.99 -9.94 1.51
C GLY A 90 -17.88 -10.85 2.05
N VAL A 91 -16.66 -10.36 2.13
CA VAL A 91 -15.50 -11.12 2.58
C VAL A 91 -15.49 -11.20 4.10
N LEU A 92 -15.61 -12.40 4.64
CA LEU A 92 -15.39 -12.65 6.07
C LEU A 92 -13.91 -12.43 6.44
N PRO A 93 -13.59 -12.17 7.72
CA PRO A 93 -12.19 -11.96 8.16
C PRO A 93 -11.21 -13.02 7.64
N ASP A 94 -11.54 -14.31 7.80
CA ASP A 94 -10.73 -15.44 7.30
C ASP A 94 -10.66 -15.50 5.76
N GLY A 95 -11.62 -14.91 5.08
CA GLY A 95 -11.67 -14.83 3.62
C GLY A 95 -10.70 -13.79 3.05
N LYS A 96 -10.34 -12.75 3.80
CA LYS A 96 -9.41 -11.71 3.32
C LYS A 96 -8.03 -12.28 3.00
N GLU A 97 -7.49 -13.12 3.87
CA GLU A 97 -6.22 -13.80 3.66
C GLU A 97 -6.25 -14.66 2.38
N LYS A 98 -7.33 -15.42 2.16
CA LYS A 98 -7.49 -16.25 0.96
C LYS A 98 -7.50 -15.41 -0.31
N ASN A 99 -8.21 -14.28 -0.31
CA ASN A 99 -8.25 -13.36 -1.45
C ASN A 99 -6.88 -12.76 -1.74
N VAL A 100 -6.12 -12.37 -0.72
CA VAL A 100 -4.73 -11.89 -0.88
C VAL A 100 -3.87 -12.96 -1.55
N LYS A 101 -3.94 -14.22 -1.09
CA LYS A 101 -3.21 -15.35 -1.69
C LYS A 101 -3.61 -15.59 -3.15
N GLU A 102 -4.88 -15.44 -3.50
CA GLU A 102 -5.33 -15.54 -4.88
C GLU A 102 -4.77 -14.40 -5.74
N LEU A 103 -4.80 -13.16 -5.26
CA LEU A 103 -4.25 -12.01 -5.96
C LEU A 103 -2.74 -12.12 -6.20
N LYS A 104 -1.99 -12.76 -5.30
CA LYS A 104 -0.54 -13.02 -5.47
C LYS A 104 -0.21 -13.86 -6.70
N LYS A 105 -1.15 -14.62 -7.25
CA LYS A 105 -0.94 -15.36 -8.51
C LYS A 105 -0.76 -14.44 -9.71
N TYR A 106 -1.24 -13.20 -9.62
CA TYR A 106 -1.19 -12.21 -10.71
C TYR A 106 -0.04 -11.21 -10.56
N GLY A 107 0.62 -11.18 -9.40
CA GLY A 107 1.73 -10.27 -9.14
C GLY A 107 1.99 -10.04 -7.65
N LYS A 108 2.87 -9.12 -7.35
CA LYS A 108 3.16 -8.71 -5.97
C LYS A 108 1.98 -7.93 -5.38
N VAL A 109 1.58 -8.27 -4.17
CA VAL A 109 0.42 -7.71 -3.48
C VAL A 109 0.85 -6.93 -2.24
N ALA A 110 0.44 -5.68 -2.17
CA ALA A 110 0.44 -4.90 -0.94
C ALA A 110 -0.96 -4.94 -0.32
N MET A 111 -1.07 -5.36 0.93
CA MET A 111 -2.31 -5.28 1.71
C MET A 111 -2.27 -4.05 2.61
N VAL A 112 -3.34 -3.29 2.58
CA VAL A 112 -3.51 -2.10 3.43
C VAL A 112 -4.70 -2.34 4.35
N GLY A 113 -4.51 -2.21 5.66
CA GLY A 113 -5.56 -2.45 6.66
C GLY A 113 -5.33 -1.65 7.93
N ASP A 114 -6.35 -1.56 8.78
CA ASP A 114 -6.33 -0.76 10.01
C ASP A 114 -6.70 -1.56 11.27
N GLY A 115 -7.16 -2.79 11.12
CA GLY A 115 -7.76 -3.56 12.19
C GLY A 115 -7.14 -4.92 12.48
N ILE A 116 -7.51 -5.46 13.66
CA ILE A 116 -7.14 -6.81 14.11
C ILE A 116 -7.59 -7.87 13.08
N ASN A 117 -8.74 -7.65 12.47
CA ASN A 117 -9.31 -8.57 11.49
C ASN A 117 -8.52 -8.65 10.17
N ASP A 118 -7.61 -7.71 9.93
CA ASP A 118 -6.77 -7.64 8.74
C ASP A 118 -5.38 -8.27 8.96
N ALA A 119 -5.00 -8.56 10.21
CA ALA A 119 -3.68 -9.09 10.54
C ALA A 119 -3.28 -10.35 9.73
N PRO A 120 -4.14 -11.39 9.56
CA PRO A 120 -3.81 -12.53 8.70
C PRO A 120 -3.58 -12.16 7.24
N ALA A 121 -4.36 -11.19 6.72
CA ALA A 121 -4.22 -10.71 5.35
C ALA A 121 -2.96 -9.87 5.17
N LEU A 122 -2.62 -8.99 6.13
CA LEU A 122 -1.38 -8.20 6.17
C LEU A 122 -0.16 -9.11 6.13
N THR A 123 -0.11 -10.13 7.01
CA THR A 123 1.01 -11.08 7.07
C THR A 123 1.13 -11.94 5.81
N SER A 124 0.02 -12.26 5.13
CA SER A 124 0.04 -13.09 3.92
C SER A 124 0.42 -12.34 2.65
N ALA A 125 0.36 -11.02 2.66
CA ALA A 125 0.75 -10.17 1.53
C ALA A 125 2.27 -10.20 1.28
N ASP A 126 2.71 -9.64 0.14
CA ASP A 126 4.14 -9.39 -0.09
C ASP A 126 4.62 -8.10 0.62
N LEU A 127 3.67 -7.23 0.95
CA LEU A 127 3.88 -6.03 1.75
C LEU A 127 2.60 -5.75 2.56
N GLY A 128 2.68 -5.85 3.87
CA GLY A 128 1.62 -5.45 4.80
C GLY A 128 1.79 -3.99 5.22
N ILE A 129 0.76 -3.16 5.06
CA ILE A 129 0.76 -1.76 5.48
C ILE A 129 -0.38 -1.54 6.47
N ALA A 130 -0.06 -1.24 7.72
CA ALA A 130 -1.04 -0.82 8.72
C ALA A 130 -1.24 0.70 8.68
N ILE A 131 -2.51 1.16 8.71
CA ILE A 131 -2.85 2.59 8.72
C ILE A 131 -3.37 3.00 10.09
N GLY A 132 -2.85 4.14 10.59
CA GLY A 132 -3.28 4.74 11.83
C GLY A 132 -2.59 4.16 13.06
N ALA A 133 -2.98 4.64 14.23
CA ALA A 133 -2.62 4.03 15.51
C ALA A 133 -3.41 2.72 15.66
N GLY A 134 -3.15 1.77 14.75
CA GLY A 134 -3.76 0.46 14.73
C GLY A 134 -3.59 -0.25 16.06
N THR A 135 -4.36 -1.31 16.26
CA THR A 135 -4.15 -2.19 17.41
C THR A 135 -2.76 -2.78 17.35
N ASP A 136 -2.16 -3.05 18.50
CA ASP A 136 -0.81 -3.65 18.60
C ASP A 136 -0.68 -4.87 17.68
N VAL A 137 -1.76 -5.65 17.53
CA VAL A 137 -1.82 -6.83 16.65
C VAL A 137 -1.67 -6.48 15.15
N ALA A 138 -2.25 -5.37 14.69
CA ALA A 138 -2.10 -4.95 13.30
C ALA A 138 -0.69 -4.36 13.05
N ILE A 139 -0.13 -3.69 14.05
CA ILE A 139 1.24 -3.18 14.02
C ILE A 139 2.25 -4.32 13.91
N ASP A 140 2.08 -5.37 14.72
CA ASP A 140 2.97 -6.54 14.71
C ASP A 140 2.85 -7.38 13.42
N ALA A 141 1.70 -7.31 12.74
CA ALA A 141 1.45 -8.06 11.51
C ALA A 141 1.90 -7.33 10.24
N ALA A 142 2.24 -6.04 10.31
CA ALA A 142 2.56 -5.21 9.15
C ALA A 142 4.06 -4.97 9.00
N ASP A 143 4.52 -4.92 7.73
CA ASP A 143 5.90 -4.54 7.41
C ASP A 143 6.12 -3.02 7.52
N VAL A 144 5.06 -2.24 7.30
CA VAL A 144 5.06 -0.78 7.37
C VAL A 144 3.88 -0.28 8.18
N VAL A 145 4.13 0.65 9.09
CA VAL A 145 3.09 1.29 9.91
C VAL A 145 3.02 2.78 9.57
N LEU A 146 1.86 3.21 9.09
CA LEU A 146 1.57 4.61 8.81
C LEU A 146 0.90 5.23 10.02
N VAL A 147 1.64 6.04 10.78
CA VAL A 147 1.20 6.63 12.06
C VAL A 147 -0.03 7.54 11.88
N LYS A 148 -0.12 8.23 10.74
CA LYS A 148 -1.28 9.06 10.41
C LYS A 148 -2.33 8.23 9.69
N SER A 149 -3.61 8.38 10.07
CA SER A 149 -4.73 7.70 9.42
C SER A 149 -5.09 8.32 8.06
N ARG A 150 -4.10 8.49 7.17
CA ARG A 150 -4.29 9.06 5.83
C ARG A 150 -3.95 8.04 4.75
N LEU A 151 -4.88 7.82 3.83
CA LEU A 151 -4.65 6.94 2.68
C LEU A 151 -3.58 7.49 1.73
N ALA A 152 -3.43 8.82 1.64
CA ALA A 152 -2.39 9.48 0.85
C ALA A 152 -0.96 9.09 1.23
N ASP A 153 -0.75 8.58 2.44
CA ASP A 153 0.57 8.11 2.89
C ASP A 153 0.96 6.77 2.24
N VAL A 154 0.00 5.99 1.70
CA VAL A 154 0.26 4.71 1.01
C VAL A 154 1.03 4.93 -0.31
N PRO A 155 0.54 5.72 -1.28
CA PRO A 155 1.30 6.01 -2.50
C PRO A 155 2.62 6.71 -2.20
N ALA A 156 2.68 7.59 -1.19
CA ALA A 156 3.91 8.23 -0.76
C ALA A 156 4.96 7.21 -0.29
N THR A 157 4.55 6.20 0.49
CA THR A 157 5.42 5.10 0.95
C THR A 157 5.97 4.27 -0.22
N ILE A 158 5.13 3.91 -1.17
CA ILE A 158 5.55 3.14 -2.36
C ILE A 158 6.53 3.97 -3.20
N ARG A 159 6.28 5.28 -3.35
CA ARG A 159 7.19 6.20 -4.06
C ARG A 159 8.55 6.28 -3.37
N LEU A 160 8.56 6.46 -2.05
CA LEU A 160 9.78 6.48 -1.26
C LEU A 160 10.58 5.18 -1.43
N GLY A 161 9.91 4.02 -1.35
CA GLY A 161 10.55 2.72 -1.55
C GLY A 161 11.20 2.60 -2.94
N ARG A 162 10.52 3.02 -4.01
CA ARG A 162 11.08 3.01 -5.38
C ARG A 162 12.29 3.92 -5.52
N VAL A 163 12.23 5.13 -4.97
CA VAL A 163 13.35 6.08 -5.02
C VAL A 163 14.54 5.57 -4.19
N THR A 164 14.28 5.00 -3.02
CA THR A 164 15.32 4.39 -2.17
C THR A 164 16.01 3.24 -2.87
N LEU A 165 15.26 2.32 -3.49
CA LEU A 165 15.84 1.21 -4.25
C LEU A 165 16.71 1.71 -5.41
N ARG A 166 16.26 2.71 -6.15
CA ARG A 166 17.05 3.31 -7.21
C ARG A 166 18.35 3.91 -6.67
N ASN A 167 18.26 4.64 -5.57
CA ASN A 167 19.44 5.23 -4.91
C ASN A 167 20.44 4.15 -4.47
N ILE A 168 19.95 3.02 -3.91
CA ILE A 168 20.79 1.88 -3.55
C ILE A 168 21.51 1.30 -4.78
N HIS A 169 20.79 1.09 -5.89
CA HIS A 169 21.40 0.59 -7.12
C HIS A 169 22.46 1.55 -7.68
N GLU A 170 22.19 2.85 -7.68
CA GLU A 170 23.14 3.88 -8.09
C GLU A 170 24.41 3.84 -7.20
N ASN A 171 24.24 3.73 -5.88
CA ASN A 171 25.35 3.64 -4.95
C ASN A 171 26.19 2.37 -5.16
N LEU A 172 25.55 1.22 -5.35
CA LEU A 172 26.23 -0.03 -5.65
C LEU A 172 26.99 0.05 -6.97
N PHE A 173 26.38 0.60 -8.02
CA PHE A 173 27.03 0.79 -9.31
C PHE A 173 28.32 1.61 -9.17
N TRP A 174 28.26 2.75 -8.51
CA TRP A 174 29.45 3.58 -8.29
C TRP A 174 30.50 2.86 -7.44
N ALA A 175 30.11 2.19 -6.37
CA ALA A 175 31.02 1.43 -5.52
C ALA A 175 31.75 0.32 -6.31
N PHE A 176 31.04 -0.38 -7.20
CA PHE A 176 31.64 -1.43 -8.02
C PHE A 176 32.54 -0.90 -9.12
N ILE A 177 32.16 0.19 -9.81
CA ILE A 177 32.92 0.70 -10.96
C ILE A 177 34.31 1.17 -10.54
N TYR A 178 34.43 1.80 -9.37
CA TYR A 178 35.73 2.17 -8.82
C TYR A 178 36.66 0.97 -8.60
N ASN A 179 36.11 -0.13 -8.12
CA ASN A 179 36.86 -1.36 -7.91
C ASN A 179 37.20 -2.06 -9.22
N VAL A 180 36.27 -2.13 -10.17
CA VAL A 180 36.49 -2.74 -11.50
C VAL A 180 37.63 -2.03 -12.28
N ILE A 181 37.74 -0.71 -12.15
CA ILE A 181 38.80 0.07 -12.77
C ILE A 181 40.07 0.06 -11.91
N GLY A 182 39.93 0.25 -10.61
CA GLY A 182 41.05 0.43 -9.69
C GLY A 182 41.88 -0.83 -9.46
N ILE A 183 41.26 -2.02 -9.40
CA ILE A 183 41.97 -3.28 -9.16
C ILE A 183 42.93 -3.62 -10.32
N PRO A 184 42.49 -3.63 -11.60
CA PRO A 184 43.43 -3.88 -12.72
C PRO A 184 44.56 -2.84 -12.81
N LEU A 185 44.25 -1.57 -12.50
CA LEU A 185 45.26 -0.51 -12.44
C LEU A 185 46.31 -0.78 -11.34
N ALA A 186 45.85 -1.15 -10.15
CA ALA A 186 46.71 -1.47 -9.02
C ALA A 186 47.56 -2.73 -9.26
N MET A 187 47.01 -3.72 -9.96
CA MET A 187 47.71 -4.94 -10.37
C MET A 187 48.77 -4.68 -11.47
N GLY A 188 48.85 -3.49 -12.02
CA GLY A 188 49.83 -3.15 -13.06
C GLY A 188 49.44 -3.65 -14.45
N ALA A 189 48.19 -3.98 -14.73
CA ALA A 189 47.74 -4.49 -16.03
C ALA A 189 48.10 -3.55 -17.20
N PHE A 190 48.24 -2.26 -16.93
CA PHE A 190 48.55 -1.24 -17.92
C PHE A 190 50.02 -0.78 -17.91
N VAL A 191 50.86 -1.31 -17.02
CA VAL A 191 52.30 -0.95 -16.93
C VAL A 191 53.04 -1.29 -18.22
N ASN A 192 52.80 -2.48 -18.79
CA ASN A 192 53.44 -2.94 -20.00
C ASN A 192 52.97 -2.22 -21.27
N LEU A 193 51.73 -1.69 -21.27
CA LEU A 193 51.13 -1.02 -22.43
C LEU A 193 51.36 0.49 -22.43
N PHE A 194 51.27 1.14 -21.26
CA PHE A 194 51.28 2.59 -21.13
C PHE A 194 52.32 3.12 -20.13
N GLY A 195 53.05 2.24 -19.44
CA GLY A 195 53.99 2.64 -18.37
C GLY A 195 53.30 3.21 -17.11
N TRP A 196 52.00 3.03 -16.99
CA TRP A 196 51.21 3.60 -15.89
C TRP A 196 51.26 2.72 -14.64
N GLN A 197 51.88 3.24 -13.59
CA GLN A 197 51.80 2.66 -12.25
C GLN A 197 50.86 3.47 -11.37
N LEU A 198 49.94 2.78 -10.68
CA LEU A 198 49.08 3.44 -9.72
C LEU A 198 49.89 3.79 -8.46
N ASN A 199 50.03 5.07 -8.18
CA ASN A 199 50.59 5.51 -6.90
C ASN A 199 49.54 5.19 -5.79
N PRO A 200 49.94 4.57 -4.66
CA PRO A 200 49.03 4.27 -3.55
C PRO A 200 48.22 5.47 -3.07
N MET A 201 48.72 6.67 -3.17
CA MET A 201 48.06 7.91 -2.82
C MET A 201 46.80 8.16 -3.69
N PHE A 202 46.85 7.84 -4.98
CA PHE A 202 45.67 7.93 -5.85
C PHE A 202 44.60 6.88 -5.49
N GLY A 203 45.02 5.68 -5.08
CA GLY A 203 44.10 4.65 -4.58
C GLY A 203 43.34 5.11 -3.33
N ALA A 204 44.06 5.68 -2.37
CA ALA A 204 43.42 6.23 -1.15
C ALA A 204 42.48 7.41 -1.46
N ALA A 205 42.87 8.29 -2.38
CA ALA A 205 42.05 9.40 -2.83
C ALA A 205 40.76 8.90 -3.53
N ALA A 206 40.86 7.87 -4.39
CA ALA A 206 39.70 7.27 -5.07
C ALA A 206 38.72 6.63 -4.09
N MET A 207 39.19 5.94 -3.04
CA MET A 207 38.34 5.38 -1.98
C MET A 207 37.58 6.48 -1.21
N SER A 208 38.28 7.58 -0.87
CA SER A 208 37.65 8.71 -0.19
C SER A 208 36.58 9.39 -1.07
N LEU A 209 36.88 9.54 -2.36
CA LEU A 209 35.93 10.11 -3.33
C LEU A 209 34.72 9.21 -3.53
N SER A 210 34.90 7.89 -3.57
CA SER A 210 33.78 6.93 -3.63
C SER A 210 32.84 7.08 -2.44
N SER A 211 33.38 7.15 -1.22
CA SER A 211 32.56 7.36 -0.01
C SER A 211 31.82 8.70 -0.05
N PHE A 212 32.47 9.76 -0.50
CA PHE A 212 31.84 11.07 -0.67
C PHE A 212 30.69 11.03 -1.69
N CYS A 213 30.87 10.36 -2.82
CA CYS A 213 29.81 10.19 -3.83
C CYS A 213 28.61 9.44 -3.28
N VAL A 214 28.82 8.34 -2.54
CA VAL A 214 27.74 7.55 -1.94
C VAL A 214 26.94 8.39 -0.92
N VAL A 215 27.63 9.12 -0.03
CA VAL A 215 26.97 9.99 0.95
C VAL A 215 26.18 11.11 0.26
N THR A 216 26.77 11.76 -0.72
CA THR A 216 26.12 12.84 -1.47
C THR A 216 24.88 12.33 -2.21
N ASN A 217 24.95 11.15 -2.84
CA ASN A 217 23.82 10.54 -3.50
C ASN A 217 22.73 10.14 -2.49
N ALA A 218 23.09 9.60 -1.32
CA ALA A 218 22.13 9.28 -0.27
C ALA A 218 21.39 10.54 0.26
N LEU A 219 22.09 11.67 0.39
CA LEU A 219 21.48 12.95 0.80
C LEU A 219 20.43 13.46 -0.20
N ARG A 220 20.48 13.06 -1.47
CA ARG A 220 19.44 13.40 -2.46
C ARG A 220 18.05 12.87 -2.07
N LEU A 221 17.98 11.81 -1.23
CA LEU A 221 16.69 11.33 -0.72
C LEU A 221 15.93 12.38 0.10
N ASN A 222 16.64 13.32 0.73
CA ASN A 222 16.01 14.43 1.47
C ASN A 222 15.19 15.36 0.56
N PHE A 223 15.47 15.38 -0.74
CA PHE A 223 14.73 16.16 -1.73
C PHE A 223 13.63 15.36 -2.42
N CYS A 224 13.38 14.12 -1.97
CA CYS A 224 12.30 13.32 -2.52
C CYS A 224 10.94 13.91 -2.14
N LEU A 225 10.19 14.34 -3.15
CA LEU A 225 8.80 14.78 -2.98
C LEU A 225 7.93 13.56 -2.69
N LEU A 226 7.57 13.38 -1.41
CA LEU A 226 6.72 12.26 -0.97
C LEU A 226 5.26 12.45 -1.36
N TYR A 227 4.81 13.71 -1.38
CA TYR A 227 3.45 14.08 -1.73
C TYR A 227 3.45 14.87 -3.04
N THR A 228 2.55 14.55 -3.95
CA THR A 228 2.22 15.46 -5.05
C THR A 228 1.49 16.65 -4.42
N SER A 229 1.98 17.85 -4.69
CA SER A 229 1.22 19.07 -4.35
C SER A 229 -0.16 18.99 -4.99
N PRO A 230 -1.22 19.49 -4.32
CA PRO A 230 -2.57 19.53 -4.88
C PRO A 230 -2.62 20.33 -6.15
#